data_883b9b2e9d9d0c50fc05742f854a9b14
#
_entry.id   883b9b2e9d9d0c50fc05742f854a9b14
#
_cell.length_a   1.000
_cell.length_b   1.000
_cell.length_c   1.000
_cell.angle_alpha   90.00
_cell.angle_beta   90.00
_cell.angle_gamma   90.00
#
_symmetry.space_group_name_H-M   'P 1'
#
loop_
_entity.id
_entity.type
_entity.pdbx_description
1 polymer ?
#
loop_
_entity_poly.entity_id
_entity_poly.type
_entity_poly.pdbx_seq_one_letter_code
_entity_poly.pdbx_strand_id
1 'polypeptide(L)'
;MPDDQPDPAPAAHPGPASVRLTPELVEAIVGHARAEDPNEACGLIVGDRPAADGGVALRFEATRNKADSPYRYEIDPDDLLRLTIATDDADEVFWAIVHSHVRSPARPSPTDVGLAFYPDAIYLLVSLAEDEPALGAFRIVEGTIHPVELIVAA
;
A
#
# COMPACT_ATOMS: atom_id res chain seq x y z
N MET A 1 -19.73 0.43 43.52
CA MET A 1 -18.45 0.37 42.80
C MET A 1 -18.72 0.86 41.39
N PRO A 2 -18.17 1.98 40.96
CA PRO A 2 -18.25 2.33 39.58
C PRO A 2 -17.49 1.25 38.79
N ASP A 3 -18.13 0.74 37.74
CA ASP A 3 -17.51 -0.15 36.81
C ASP A 3 -16.33 0.61 36.16
N ASP A 4 -15.13 0.30 36.59
CA ASP A 4 -13.91 0.84 36.03
C ASP A 4 -13.59 0.01 34.76
N GLN A 5 -14.54 -0.02 33.84
CA GLN A 5 -14.24 -0.50 32.49
C GLN A 5 -13.49 0.61 31.77
N PRO A 6 -12.29 0.34 31.26
CA PRO A 6 -11.63 1.34 30.44
C PRO A 6 -12.55 1.70 29.27
N ASP A 7 -12.66 3.00 29.01
CA ASP A 7 -13.37 3.48 27.84
C ASP A 7 -12.92 2.67 26.60
N PRO A 8 -13.88 2.20 25.77
CA PRO A 8 -13.51 1.50 24.55
C PRO A 8 -12.55 2.37 23.75
N ALA A 9 -11.45 1.79 23.30
CA ALA A 9 -10.52 2.49 22.42
C ALA A 9 -11.31 3.15 21.28
N PRO A 10 -10.96 4.41 20.89
CA PRO A 10 -11.66 5.07 19.80
C PRO A 10 -11.64 4.12 18.60
N ALA A 11 -12.80 3.92 17.97
CA ALA A 11 -12.92 3.08 16.78
C ALA A 11 -11.87 3.54 15.78
N ALA A 12 -11.09 2.59 15.23
CA ALA A 12 -10.16 2.87 14.14
C ALA A 12 -10.92 3.63 13.05
N HIS A 13 -10.30 4.66 12.47
CA HIS A 13 -10.92 5.43 11.38
C HIS A 13 -11.44 4.44 10.33
N PRO A 14 -12.75 4.47 9.95
CA PRO A 14 -13.33 3.45 9.10
C PRO A 14 -12.65 3.33 7.74
N GLY A 15 -11.88 4.32 7.35
CA GLY A 15 -11.20 4.36 6.07
C GLY A 15 -12.14 4.60 4.90
N PRO A 16 -11.62 4.76 3.67
CA PRO A 16 -12.43 4.96 2.49
C PRO A 16 -13.10 3.65 2.06
N ALA A 17 -14.31 3.73 1.52
CA ALA A 17 -14.98 2.60 0.89
C ALA A 17 -14.34 2.28 -0.47
N SER A 18 -13.82 3.30 -1.14
CA SER A 18 -13.15 3.19 -2.44
C SER A 18 -12.01 4.17 -2.55
N VAL A 19 -11.06 3.85 -3.42
CA VAL A 19 -9.95 4.74 -3.78
C VAL A 19 -9.82 4.81 -5.30
N ARG A 20 -9.24 5.88 -5.79
CA ARG A 20 -9.07 6.12 -7.24
C ARG A 20 -7.60 6.22 -7.59
N LEU A 21 -7.23 5.52 -8.66
CA LEU A 21 -5.93 5.68 -9.31
C LEU A 21 -6.14 6.07 -10.77
N THR A 22 -5.27 6.91 -11.28
CA THR A 22 -5.26 7.20 -12.72
C THR A 22 -4.70 6.03 -13.52
N PRO A 23 -5.06 5.85 -14.79
CA PRO A 23 -4.45 4.83 -15.64
C PRO A 23 -2.93 4.95 -15.71
N GLU A 24 -2.38 6.16 -15.69
CA GLU A 24 -0.93 6.40 -15.72
C GLU A 24 -0.23 5.87 -14.48
N LEU A 25 -0.84 6.03 -13.31
CA LEU A 25 -0.31 5.45 -12.06
C LEU A 25 -0.32 3.93 -12.10
N VAL A 26 -1.42 3.34 -12.57
CA VAL A 26 -1.53 1.88 -12.71
C VAL A 26 -0.48 1.35 -13.68
N GLU A 27 -0.28 2.00 -14.82
CA GLU A 27 0.73 1.62 -15.81
C GLU A 27 2.14 1.65 -15.22
N ALA A 28 2.47 2.70 -14.46
CA ALA A 28 3.77 2.81 -13.80
C ALA A 28 3.98 1.70 -12.77
N ILE A 29 2.97 1.38 -11.98
CA ILE A 29 3.01 0.32 -10.98
C ILE A 29 3.19 -1.05 -11.64
N VAL A 30 2.38 -1.36 -12.64
CA VAL A 30 2.46 -2.63 -13.38
C VAL A 30 3.81 -2.77 -14.10
N GLY A 31 4.30 -1.69 -14.70
CA GLY A 31 5.61 -1.67 -15.34
C GLY A 31 6.74 -2.00 -14.38
N HIS A 32 6.72 -1.43 -13.18
CA HIS A 32 7.70 -1.74 -12.14
C HIS A 32 7.59 -3.19 -11.66
N ALA A 33 6.37 -3.70 -11.45
CA ALA A 33 6.14 -5.09 -11.07
C ALA A 33 6.73 -6.07 -12.10
N ARG A 34 6.52 -5.81 -13.39
CA ARG A 34 7.06 -6.65 -14.47
C ARG A 34 8.58 -6.54 -14.58
N ALA A 35 9.14 -5.36 -14.34
CA ALA A 35 10.59 -5.17 -14.42
C ALA A 35 11.34 -5.93 -13.31
N GLU A 36 10.73 -6.09 -12.15
CA GLU A 36 11.35 -6.78 -11.01
C GLU A 36 11.11 -8.31 -11.01
N ASP A 37 10.14 -8.80 -11.81
CA ASP A 37 9.89 -10.25 -11.92
C ASP A 37 11.22 -11.00 -12.23
N PRO A 38 11.59 -12.05 -11.50
CA PRO A 38 10.79 -12.92 -10.63
C PRO A 38 10.71 -12.51 -9.15
N ASN A 39 11.25 -11.36 -8.76
CA ASN A 39 11.16 -10.86 -7.40
C ASN A 39 9.91 -10.00 -7.21
N GLU A 40 9.44 -9.91 -5.97
CA GLU A 40 8.41 -8.95 -5.62
C GLU A 40 8.96 -7.54 -5.81
N ALA A 41 8.18 -6.69 -6.47
CA ALA A 41 8.45 -5.26 -6.56
C ALA A 41 7.81 -4.55 -5.39
N CYS A 42 8.38 -3.43 -4.98
CA CYS A 42 7.77 -2.57 -3.97
C CYS A 42 7.96 -1.09 -4.30
N GLY A 43 7.15 -0.27 -3.67
CA GLY A 43 7.19 1.18 -3.83
C GLY A 43 6.11 1.85 -3.00
N LEU A 44 6.01 3.16 -3.20
CA LEU A 44 5.08 4.01 -2.46
C LEU A 44 4.28 4.86 -3.44
N ILE A 45 3.00 5.07 -3.12
CA ILE A 45 2.25 6.17 -3.72
C ILE A 45 2.26 7.31 -2.72
N VAL A 46 2.66 8.48 -3.20
CA VAL A 46 2.63 9.72 -2.42
C VAL A 46 1.31 10.43 -2.69
N GLY A 47 0.66 10.90 -1.64
CA GLY A 47 -0.57 11.66 -1.73
C GLY A 47 -0.49 12.99 -0.98
N ASP A 48 -1.47 13.86 -1.23
CA ASP A 48 -1.57 15.15 -0.55
C ASP A 48 -2.07 14.99 0.89
N ARG A 49 -2.88 13.98 1.15
CA ARG A 49 -3.45 13.63 2.44
C ARG A 49 -3.71 12.12 2.49
N PRO A 50 -3.94 11.53 3.68
CA PRO A 50 -4.36 10.14 3.75
C PRO A 50 -5.60 9.84 2.90
N ALA A 51 -5.65 8.68 2.28
CA ALA A 51 -6.79 8.25 1.47
C ALA A 51 -8.11 8.29 2.27
N ALA A 52 -8.04 7.94 3.57
CA ALA A 52 -9.17 7.98 4.49
C ALA A 52 -9.77 9.39 4.65
N ASP A 53 -8.96 10.43 4.46
CA ASP A 53 -9.35 11.84 4.56
C ASP A 53 -9.66 12.46 3.19
N GLY A 54 -9.87 11.64 2.18
CA GLY A 54 -10.14 12.09 0.82
C GLY A 54 -8.91 12.51 0.03
N GLY A 55 -7.72 12.09 0.47
CA GLY A 55 -6.47 12.43 -0.21
C GLY A 55 -6.37 11.86 -1.61
N VAL A 56 -5.66 12.59 -2.48
CA VAL A 56 -5.44 12.23 -3.88
C VAL A 56 -4.08 11.58 -4.04
N ALA A 57 -4.02 10.46 -4.76
CA ALA A 57 -2.77 9.81 -5.16
C ALA A 57 -2.08 10.68 -6.21
N LEU A 58 -0.87 11.17 -5.90
CA LEU A 58 -0.16 12.14 -6.74
C LEU A 58 0.84 11.48 -7.67
N ARG A 59 1.65 10.55 -7.16
CA ARG A 59 2.71 9.90 -7.94
C ARG A 59 3.12 8.57 -7.32
N PHE A 60 3.68 7.71 -8.15
CA PHE A 60 4.29 6.44 -7.74
C PHE A 60 5.80 6.59 -7.66
N GLU A 61 6.36 6.20 -6.52
CA GLU A 61 7.80 6.14 -6.27
C GLU A 61 8.23 4.70 -6.17
N ALA A 62 8.91 4.20 -7.19
CA ALA A 62 9.48 2.88 -7.19
C ALA A 62 10.64 2.81 -6.18
N THR A 63 10.71 1.72 -5.43
CA THR A 63 11.79 1.47 -4.47
C THR A 63 12.45 0.13 -4.75
N ARG A 64 13.64 -0.05 -4.18
CA ARG A 64 14.31 -1.33 -4.20
C ARG A 64 13.69 -2.26 -3.15
N ASN A 65 13.48 -3.54 -3.53
CA ASN A 65 13.18 -4.59 -2.57
C ASN A 65 14.49 -5.15 -2.01
N LYS A 66 14.82 -4.77 -0.77
CA LYS A 66 16.05 -5.23 -0.12
C LYS A 66 16.07 -6.74 0.13
N ALA A 67 14.90 -7.36 0.24
CA ALA A 67 14.80 -8.80 0.45
C ALA A 67 15.20 -9.61 -0.80
N ASP A 68 15.18 -9.01 -1.98
CA ASP A 68 15.47 -9.67 -3.27
C ASP A 68 14.78 -11.03 -3.37
N SER A 69 13.48 -11.07 -3.04
CA SER A 69 12.74 -12.32 -2.88
C SER A 69 11.49 -12.37 -3.76
N PRO A 70 11.14 -13.54 -4.33
CA PRO A 70 9.86 -13.72 -5.02
C PRO A 70 8.68 -13.92 -4.05
N TYR A 71 8.92 -13.95 -2.73
CA TYR A 71 7.91 -14.30 -1.72
C TYR A 71 7.64 -13.22 -0.69
N ARG A 72 8.51 -12.21 -0.60
CA ARG A 72 8.35 -11.11 0.36
C ARG A 72 9.06 -9.86 -0.14
N TYR A 73 8.72 -8.73 0.47
CA TYR A 73 9.38 -7.47 0.18
C TYR A 73 9.81 -6.77 1.47
N GLU A 74 10.84 -5.97 1.32
CA GLU A 74 11.28 -5.00 2.31
C GLU A 74 11.71 -3.75 1.53
N ILE A 75 11.05 -2.62 1.77
CA ILE A 75 11.46 -1.36 1.15
C ILE A 75 12.87 -1.03 1.64
N ASP A 76 13.77 -0.79 0.69
CA ASP A 76 15.15 -0.41 1.02
C ASP A 76 15.15 0.76 2.01
N PRO A 77 15.85 0.65 3.16
CA PRO A 77 15.85 1.71 4.18
C PRO A 77 16.35 3.06 3.68
N ASP A 78 17.29 3.09 2.74
CA ASP A 78 17.81 4.35 2.17
C ASP A 78 16.73 5.03 1.33
N ASP A 79 16.00 4.25 0.52
CA ASP A 79 14.85 4.74 -0.25
C ASP A 79 13.74 5.25 0.67
N LEU A 80 13.44 4.49 1.72
CA LEU A 80 12.40 4.85 2.69
C LEU A 80 12.76 6.16 3.40
N LEU A 81 14.00 6.32 3.83
CA LEU A 81 14.47 7.53 4.48
C LEU A 81 14.38 8.74 3.54
N ARG A 82 14.86 8.59 2.31
CA ARG A 82 14.83 9.65 1.28
C ARG A 82 13.38 10.08 1.01
N LEU A 83 12.47 9.14 0.85
CA LEU A 83 11.06 9.43 0.58
C LEU A 83 10.34 10.02 1.80
N THR A 84 10.68 9.57 3.01
CA THR A 84 10.14 10.14 4.24
C THR A 84 10.50 11.61 4.37
N ILE A 85 11.76 11.97 4.13
CA ILE A 85 12.22 13.36 4.17
C ILE A 85 11.54 14.18 3.09
N ALA A 86 11.48 13.67 1.85
CA ALA A 86 10.89 14.39 0.73
C ALA A 86 9.38 14.65 0.91
N THR A 87 8.64 13.68 1.42
CA THR A 87 7.20 13.85 1.70
C THR A 87 6.94 14.81 2.84
N ASP A 88 7.78 14.73 3.90
CA ASP A 88 7.66 15.61 5.04
C ASP A 88 7.93 17.07 4.64
N ASP A 89 8.98 17.32 3.87
CA ASP A 89 9.31 18.65 3.35
C ASP A 89 8.23 19.23 2.43
N ALA A 90 7.51 18.38 1.71
CA ALA A 90 6.47 18.80 0.77
C ALA A 90 5.06 18.84 1.38
N ASP A 91 4.91 18.55 2.67
CA ASP A 91 3.60 18.40 3.33
C ASP A 91 2.74 17.31 2.65
N GLU A 92 3.36 16.23 2.25
CA GLU A 92 2.73 15.08 1.62
C GLU A 92 2.79 13.87 2.55
N VAL A 93 2.10 12.78 2.18
CA VAL A 93 2.03 11.56 2.97
C VAL A 93 2.28 10.31 2.12
N PHE A 94 2.60 9.19 2.75
CA PHE A 94 2.52 7.89 2.13
C PHE A 94 1.05 7.48 2.01
N TRP A 95 0.49 7.66 0.84
CA TRP A 95 -0.90 7.35 0.52
C TRP A 95 -1.12 5.86 0.39
N ALA A 96 -0.18 5.15 -0.22
CA ALA A 96 -0.21 3.69 -0.35
C ALA A 96 1.17 3.07 -0.25
N ILE A 97 1.22 1.87 0.29
CA ILE A 97 2.35 0.96 0.20
C ILE A 97 2.03 -0.03 -0.92
N VAL A 98 2.93 -0.15 -1.89
CA VAL A 98 2.71 -0.96 -3.09
C VAL A 98 3.68 -2.13 -3.11
N HIS A 99 3.18 -3.33 -3.38
CA HIS A 99 4.05 -4.45 -3.73
C HIS A 99 3.37 -5.41 -4.70
N SER A 100 4.16 -6.25 -5.34
CA SER A 100 3.66 -7.24 -6.28
C SER A 100 3.72 -8.66 -5.70
N HIS A 101 2.78 -9.49 -6.12
CA HIS A 101 2.84 -10.94 -5.99
C HIS A 101 3.13 -11.52 -7.36
N VAL A 102 4.14 -12.39 -7.47
CA VAL A 102 4.55 -12.94 -8.77
C VAL A 102 3.65 -14.08 -9.21
N ARG A 103 3.23 -14.95 -8.26
CA ARG A 103 2.49 -16.18 -8.55
C ARG A 103 1.24 -16.39 -7.71
N SER A 104 0.95 -15.49 -6.79
CA SER A 104 -0.22 -15.56 -5.91
C SER A 104 -1.21 -14.43 -6.23
N PRO A 105 -2.48 -14.55 -5.78
CA PRO A 105 -3.48 -13.51 -6.03
C PRO A 105 -3.11 -12.17 -5.41
N ALA A 106 -3.76 -11.09 -5.87
CA ALA A 106 -3.58 -9.73 -5.34
C ALA A 106 -4.30 -9.56 -3.99
N ARG A 107 -3.86 -10.32 -2.99
CA ARG A 107 -4.38 -10.30 -1.63
C ARG A 107 -3.22 -10.34 -0.64
N PRO A 108 -3.31 -9.64 0.51
CA PRO A 108 -2.26 -9.71 1.52
C PRO A 108 -2.06 -11.15 2.01
N SER A 109 -0.79 -11.58 2.06
CA SER A 109 -0.39 -12.83 2.69
C SER A 109 -0.30 -12.66 4.21
N PRO A 110 -0.23 -13.75 5.00
CA PRO A 110 0.04 -13.64 6.44
C PRO A 110 1.32 -12.86 6.75
N THR A 111 2.36 -12.99 5.93
CA THR A 111 3.59 -12.21 6.06
C THR A 111 3.32 -10.73 5.83
N ASP A 112 2.55 -10.38 4.82
CA ASP A 112 2.18 -8.99 4.51
C ASP A 112 1.42 -8.36 5.68
N VAL A 113 0.48 -9.09 6.28
CA VAL A 113 -0.28 -8.63 7.44
C VAL A 113 0.65 -8.38 8.64
N GLY A 114 1.60 -9.28 8.89
CA GLY A 114 2.56 -9.14 9.98
C GLY A 114 3.52 -7.96 9.83
N LEU A 115 3.72 -7.48 8.60
CA LEU A 115 4.62 -6.38 8.28
C LEU A 115 3.88 -5.07 7.94
N ALA A 116 2.57 -5.01 8.16
CA ALA A 116 1.76 -3.85 7.86
C ALA A 116 1.81 -2.82 8.99
N PHE A 117 2.74 -1.86 8.89
CA PHE A 117 3.00 -0.85 9.92
C PHE A 117 2.37 0.51 9.63
N TYR A 118 1.62 0.67 8.55
CA TYR A 118 1.03 1.93 8.12
C TYR A 118 -0.51 1.84 8.07
N PRO A 119 -1.18 1.96 9.23
CA PRO A 119 -2.65 1.75 9.30
C PRO A 119 -3.46 2.79 8.51
N ASP A 120 -2.89 3.96 8.25
CA ASP A 120 -3.56 5.04 7.51
C ASP A 120 -3.31 4.97 6.00
N ALA A 121 -2.39 4.12 5.56
CA ALA A 121 -2.08 3.94 4.15
C ALA A 121 -2.92 2.82 3.53
N ILE A 122 -3.15 2.93 2.23
CA ILE A 122 -3.67 1.83 1.42
C ILE A 122 -2.54 0.84 1.16
N TYR A 123 -2.82 -0.45 1.26
CA TYR A 123 -1.93 -1.51 0.79
C TYR A 123 -2.42 -1.94 -0.60
N LEU A 124 -1.65 -1.58 -1.61
CA LEU A 124 -1.97 -1.86 -3.01
C LEU A 124 -1.12 -3.01 -3.51
N LEU A 125 -1.77 -4.07 -3.96
CA LEU A 125 -1.11 -5.25 -4.48
C LEU A 125 -1.34 -5.38 -5.98
N VAL A 126 -0.28 -5.79 -6.68
CA VAL A 126 -0.33 -6.16 -8.09
C VAL A 126 0.02 -7.64 -8.21
N SER A 127 -0.85 -8.44 -8.78
CA SER A 127 -0.56 -9.85 -9.06
C SER A 127 -0.20 -10.03 -10.51
N LEU A 128 0.91 -10.75 -10.75
CA LEU A 128 1.35 -11.19 -12.07
C LEU A 128 1.06 -12.68 -12.31
N ALA A 129 0.21 -13.28 -11.47
CA ALA A 129 -0.11 -14.72 -11.55
C ALA A 129 -0.84 -15.09 -12.85
N GLU A 130 -1.64 -14.19 -13.39
CA GLU A 130 -2.37 -14.34 -14.63
C GLU A 130 -1.73 -13.49 -15.75
N ASP A 131 -2.12 -13.72 -17.00
CA ASP A 131 -1.61 -12.96 -18.14
C ASP A 131 -1.93 -11.45 -18.01
N GLU A 132 -3.14 -11.13 -17.54
CA GLU A 132 -3.50 -9.77 -17.20
C GLU A 132 -3.20 -9.48 -15.72
N PRO A 133 -2.50 -8.37 -15.41
CA PRO A 133 -2.24 -8.00 -14.04
C PRO A 133 -3.54 -7.72 -13.29
N ALA A 134 -3.66 -8.28 -12.09
CA ALA A 134 -4.77 -7.98 -11.18
C ALA A 134 -4.29 -7.03 -10.09
N LEU A 135 -5.12 -6.07 -9.71
CA LEU A 135 -4.84 -5.14 -8.62
C LEU A 135 -5.85 -5.33 -7.50
N GLY A 136 -5.39 -5.15 -6.28
CA GLY A 136 -6.25 -5.14 -5.10
C GLY A 136 -5.82 -4.04 -4.14
N ALA A 137 -6.79 -3.38 -3.52
CA ALA A 137 -6.55 -2.35 -2.53
C ALA A 137 -7.13 -2.78 -1.18
N PHE A 138 -6.37 -2.55 -0.12
CA PHE A 138 -6.73 -3.00 1.23
C PHE A 138 -6.28 -1.98 2.26
N ARG A 139 -6.96 -1.96 3.39
CA ARG A 139 -6.41 -1.42 4.64
C ARG A 139 -6.09 -2.58 5.56
N ILE A 140 -4.98 -2.49 6.26
CA ILE A 140 -4.55 -3.49 7.24
C ILE A 140 -4.37 -2.78 8.56
N VAL A 141 -5.26 -3.05 9.51
CA VAL A 141 -5.30 -2.39 10.81
C VAL A 141 -5.32 -3.46 11.89
N GLU A 142 -4.33 -3.45 12.76
CA GLU A 142 -4.23 -4.39 13.89
C GLU A 142 -4.43 -5.85 13.46
N GLY A 143 -3.80 -6.24 12.35
CA GLY A 143 -3.87 -7.59 11.80
C GLY A 143 -5.16 -7.92 11.05
N THR A 144 -6.08 -6.98 10.91
CA THR A 144 -7.34 -7.17 10.18
C THR A 144 -7.26 -6.56 8.79
N ILE A 145 -7.60 -7.36 7.77
CA ILE A 145 -7.64 -6.94 6.37
C ILE A 145 -9.02 -6.38 6.05
N HIS A 146 -9.05 -5.14 5.55
CA HIS A 146 -10.27 -4.48 5.07
C HIS A 146 -10.15 -4.22 3.58
N PRO A 147 -10.88 -4.95 2.71
CA PRO A 147 -10.86 -4.67 1.28
C PRO A 147 -11.41 -3.27 0.97
N VAL A 148 -10.80 -2.62 -0.01
CA VAL A 148 -11.20 -1.30 -0.50
C VAL A 148 -11.44 -1.41 -1.99
N GLU A 149 -12.54 -0.84 -2.48
CA GLU A 149 -12.81 -0.81 -3.93
C GLU A 149 -11.78 0.06 -4.64
N LEU A 150 -11.16 -0.46 -5.68
CA LEU A 150 -10.22 0.28 -6.52
C LEU A 150 -10.90 0.74 -7.80
N ILE A 151 -10.96 2.04 -8.00
CA ILE A 151 -11.50 2.66 -9.21
C ILE A 151 -10.33 3.18 -10.03
N VAL A 152 -10.20 2.69 -11.27
CA VAL A 152 -9.19 3.18 -12.22
C VAL A 152 -9.89 4.09 -13.21
N ALA A 153 -9.65 5.38 -13.08
CA ALA A 153 -10.27 6.41 -13.93
C ALA A 153 -9.43 7.69 -13.92
N ALA A 154 -9.51 8.41 -15.02
CA ALA A 154 -8.84 9.70 -15.16
C ALA A 154 -9.35 10.76 -14.17
#